data_b871846f9a7949f3d94b185b681d401e
#
_entry.id   b871846f9a7949f3d94b185b681d401e
#
_cell.length_a   1.000
_cell.length_b   1.000
_cell.length_c   1.000
_cell.angle_alpha   90.00
_cell.angle_beta   90.00
_cell.angle_gamma   90.00
#
_symmetry.space_group_name_H-M   'P 1'
#
loop_
_entity.id
_entity.type
_entity.pdbx_description
1 polymer ?
#
loop_
_entity_poly.entity_id
_entity_poly.type
_entity_poly.pdbx_seq_one_letter_code
_entity_poly.pdbx_strand_id
1 'polypeptide(L)'
;MVDIHSHILPEVDDGSKSWETSVAMCRMAAADGITHQVATPHANDRYQYDRDYLQSLVAQLQQKVGDTLTLTLGCDFHLSYDNMQDVLANPARYAIDGSHYMLVELSNYSVPQQTTDCFMHLGDRGITAVITHPERNPILRESPQLVLEWAEQGCVIQVTGSALTGFWGERVRRAAQWLLEHDAVHVLATDAHDTEKRIPVLSTARDAAAEICGEEVADALVEANPAAIVNSQPLPYFPRPVLGNYRKTPGA
;
A
#
# COMPACT_ATOMS: atom_id res chain seq x y z
N MET A 1 1.12 -14.84 -4.84
CA MET A 1 0.97 -13.36 -4.73
C MET A 1 1.71 -12.85 -3.49
N VAL A 2 2.03 -11.55 -3.43
CA VAL A 2 2.64 -10.87 -2.28
C VAL A 2 1.76 -9.67 -1.90
N ASP A 3 1.44 -9.51 -0.61
CA ASP A 3 0.64 -8.40 -0.09
C ASP A 3 1.52 -7.47 0.76
N ILE A 4 1.72 -6.24 0.32
CA ILE A 4 2.63 -5.29 0.99
C ILE A 4 1.91 -4.33 1.96
N HIS A 5 0.59 -4.46 2.13
CA HIS A 5 -0.18 -3.55 2.98
C HIS A 5 -1.31 -4.30 3.70
N SER A 6 -1.14 -4.52 5.01
CA SER A 6 -2.14 -5.20 5.84
C SER A 6 -1.99 -4.90 7.34
N HIS A 7 -3.12 -4.82 8.06
CA HIS A 7 -3.18 -4.53 9.49
C HIS A 7 -3.48 -5.81 10.28
N ILE A 8 -2.57 -6.77 10.15
CA ILE A 8 -2.74 -8.14 10.70
C ILE A 8 -2.22 -8.32 12.12
N LEU A 9 -1.48 -7.34 12.67
CA LEU A 9 -0.96 -7.45 14.04
C LEU A 9 -2.08 -7.22 15.07
N PRO A 10 -2.11 -8.01 16.16
CA PRO A 10 -3.20 -7.93 17.13
C PRO A 10 -3.11 -6.65 17.98
N GLU A 11 -4.20 -5.91 18.09
CA GLU A 11 -4.43 -4.84 19.07
C GLU A 11 -3.44 -3.65 19.01
N VAL A 12 -2.77 -3.44 17.85
CA VAL A 12 -1.79 -2.34 17.70
C VAL A 12 -2.38 -1.11 17.02
N ASP A 13 -3.41 -1.29 16.20
CA ASP A 13 -4.11 -0.23 15.46
C ASP A 13 -5.60 -0.54 15.28
N ASP A 14 -6.23 -0.07 14.21
CA ASP A 14 -7.62 -0.36 13.89
C ASP A 14 -7.85 -1.68 13.12
N GLY A 15 -6.79 -2.43 12.82
CA GLY A 15 -6.83 -3.75 12.20
C GLY A 15 -7.27 -4.85 13.15
N SER A 16 -6.55 -5.96 13.16
CA SER A 16 -6.86 -7.17 13.96
C SER A 16 -7.06 -6.89 15.45
N LYS A 17 -8.14 -7.46 16.03
CA LYS A 17 -8.53 -7.22 17.43
C LYS A 17 -8.06 -8.32 18.40
N SER A 18 -7.46 -9.38 17.90
CA SER A 18 -6.93 -10.49 18.73
C SER A 18 -5.95 -11.35 17.95
N TRP A 19 -5.21 -12.19 18.68
CA TRP A 19 -4.34 -13.20 18.08
C TRP A 19 -5.11 -14.19 17.19
N GLU A 20 -6.32 -14.55 17.57
CA GLU A 20 -7.19 -15.47 16.82
C GLU A 20 -7.56 -14.84 15.48
N THR A 21 -7.93 -13.55 15.48
CA THR A 21 -8.24 -12.79 14.26
C THR A 21 -7.00 -12.66 13.37
N SER A 22 -5.83 -12.33 13.93
CA SER A 22 -4.56 -12.23 13.20
C SER A 22 -4.22 -13.55 12.49
N VAL A 23 -4.30 -14.67 13.21
CA VAL A 23 -4.04 -16.01 12.63
C VAL A 23 -5.08 -16.36 11.56
N ALA A 24 -6.35 -16.02 11.78
CA ALA A 24 -7.41 -16.26 10.79
C ALA A 24 -7.20 -15.44 9.52
N MET A 25 -6.80 -14.18 9.64
CA MET A 25 -6.42 -13.32 8.49
C MET A 25 -5.26 -13.92 7.71
N CYS A 26 -4.18 -14.32 8.38
CA CYS A 26 -3.03 -14.95 7.73
C CYS A 26 -3.41 -16.25 6.99
N ARG A 27 -4.27 -17.08 7.59
CA ARG A 27 -4.78 -18.31 6.94
C ARG A 27 -5.64 -18.02 5.72
N MET A 28 -6.46 -16.98 5.80
CA MET A 28 -7.28 -16.53 4.68
C MET A 28 -6.40 -16.01 3.52
N ALA A 29 -5.39 -15.19 3.82
CA ALA A 29 -4.40 -14.74 2.86
C ALA A 29 -3.70 -15.92 2.15
N ALA A 30 -3.22 -16.90 2.94
CA ALA A 30 -2.56 -18.07 2.38
C ALA A 30 -3.50 -18.92 1.51
N ALA A 31 -4.77 -19.07 1.91
CA ALA A 31 -5.79 -19.79 1.13
C ALA A 31 -6.12 -19.10 -0.20
N ASP A 32 -5.97 -17.76 -0.27
CA ASP A 32 -6.10 -16.96 -1.49
C ASP A 32 -4.83 -17.01 -2.38
N GLY A 33 -3.76 -17.65 -1.93
CA GLY A 33 -2.50 -17.78 -2.68
C GLY A 33 -1.48 -16.67 -2.39
N ILE A 34 -1.66 -15.90 -1.32
CA ILE A 34 -0.64 -14.96 -0.83
C ILE A 34 0.42 -15.78 -0.09
N THR A 35 1.67 -15.66 -0.50
CA THR A 35 2.81 -16.39 0.08
C THR A 35 3.68 -15.51 1.00
N HIS A 36 3.57 -14.20 0.85
CA HIS A 36 4.28 -13.23 1.68
C HIS A 36 3.34 -12.05 1.98
N GLN A 37 3.23 -11.70 3.26
CA GLN A 37 2.38 -10.60 3.71
C GLN A 37 3.16 -9.66 4.63
N VAL A 38 3.11 -8.37 4.34
CA VAL A 38 3.74 -7.33 5.15
C VAL A 38 2.71 -6.79 6.15
N ALA A 39 3.02 -6.91 7.43
CA ALA A 39 2.28 -6.24 8.48
C ALA A 39 2.67 -4.77 8.51
N THR A 40 1.73 -3.88 8.24
CA THR A 40 1.96 -2.44 8.13
C THR A 40 1.09 -1.65 9.12
N PRO A 41 1.32 -1.79 10.43
CA PRO A 41 0.55 -1.02 11.40
C PRO A 41 0.76 0.48 11.17
N HIS A 42 -0.27 1.26 11.48
CA HIS A 42 -0.22 2.70 11.37
C HIS A 42 0.85 3.34 12.25
N ALA A 43 1.46 4.43 11.72
CA ALA A 43 2.23 5.40 12.49
C ALA A 43 1.59 6.79 12.31
N ASN A 44 0.87 7.26 13.31
CA ASN A 44 0.18 8.55 13.30
C ASN A 44 -0.02 9.07 14.73
N ASP A 45 -0.77 10.16 14.89
CA ASP A 45 -1.04 10.79 16.21
C ASP A 45 -1.78 9.86 17.19
N ARG A 46 -2.50 8.88 16.67
CA ARG A 46 -3.28 7.94 17.48
C ARG A 46 -2.52 6.66 17.80
N TYR A 47 -1.69 6.19 16.85
CA TYR A 47 -0.98 4.92 16.94
C TYR A 47 0.53 5.17 16.90
N GLN A 48 1.20 4.82 18.01
CA GLN A 48 2.65 4.93 18.12
C GLN A 48 3.33 3.74 17.44
N TYR A 49 4.36 4.02 16.66
CA TYR A 49 5.14 3.01 15.98
C TYR A 49 6.41 2.70 16.76
N ASP A 50 6.37 1.65 17.58
CA ASP A 50 7.53 1.05 18.24
C ASP A 50 7.99 -0.16 17.42
N ARG A 51 9.03 0.04 16.59
CA ARG A 51 9.51 -0.98 15.64
C ARG A 51 9.92 -2.27 16.35
N ASP A 52 10.64 -2.19 17.45
CA ASP A 52 11.17 -3.37 18.16
C ASP A 52 10.02 -4.21 18.75
N TYR A 53 9.07 -3.53 19.37
CA TYR A 53 7.86 -4.18 19.86
C TYR A 53 7.06 -4.84 18.73
N LEU A 54 6.79 -4.11 17.65
CA LEU A 54 6.03 -4.61 16.50
C LEU A 54 6.75 -5.79 15.83
N GLN A 55 8.08 -5.74 15.71
CA GLN A 55 8.87 -6.87 15.20
C GLN A 55 8.72 -8.12 16.06
N SER A 56 8.64 -7.95 17.40
CA SER A 56 8.38 -9.08 18.30
C SER A 56 7.00 -9.70 18.08
N LEU A 57 5.98 -8.90 17.75
CA LEU A 57 4.64 -9.40 17.42
C LEU A 57 4.62 -10.14 16.08
N VAL A 58 5.32 -9.61 15.06
CA VAL A 58 5.48 -10.33 13.77
C VAL A 58 6.11 -11.69 13.99
N ALA A 59 7.19 -11.78 14.77
CA ALA A 59 7.86 -13.05 15.08
C ALA A 59 6.93 -14.04 15.80
N GLN A 60 6.12 -13.56 16.76
CA GLN A 60 5.14 -14.38 17.46
C GLN A 60 4.02 -14.84 16.53
N LEU A 61 3.52 -13.97 15.64
CA LEU A 61 2.51 -14.32 14.65
C LEU A 61 3.05 -15.34 13.65
N GLN A 62 4.30 -15.16 13.18
CA GLN A 62 4.97 -16.13 12.31
C GLN A 62 5.04 -17.51 12.93
N GLN A 63 5.38 -17.61 14.23
CA GLN A 63 5.36 -18.91 14.94
C GLN A 63 3.99 -19.57 14.97
N LYS A 64 2.91 -18.78 15.07
CA LYS A 64 1.53 -19.30 15.10
C LYS A 64 1.02 -19.75 13.73
N VAL A 65 1.47 -19.13 12.65
CA VAL A 65 1.06 -19.49 11.28
C VAL A 65 2.02 -20.49 10.62
N GLY A 66 3.21 -20.66 11.17
CA GLY A 66 4.22 -21.59 10.65
C GLY A 66 4.73 -21.16 9.26
N ASP A 67 5.05 -22.12 8.41
CA ASP A 67 5.62 -21.92 7.08
C ASP A 67 4.56 -21.67 5.98
N THR A 68 3.29 -21.51 6.37
CA THR A 68 2.17 -21.33 5.43
C THR A 68 2.25 -19.99 4.70
N LEU A 69 2.82 -18.99 5.36
CA LEU A 69 2.90 -17.61 4.91
C LEU A 69 4.15 -16.96 5.53
N THR A 70 4.93 -16.24 4.74
CA THR A 70 6.04 -15.41 5.25
C THR A 70 5.50 -14.06 5.70
N LEU A 71 5.89 -13.63 6.91
CA LEU A 71 5.51 -12.33 7.46
C LEU A 71 6.74 -11.42 7.61
N THR A 72 6.58 -10.15 7.25
CA THR A 72 7.58 -9.10 7.51
C THR A 72 6.88 -7.87 8.10
N LEU A 73 7.67 -6.99 8.73
CA LEU A 73 7.17 -5.72 9.24
C LEU A 73 7.38 -4.61 8.22
N GLY A 74 6.41 -3.75 8.09
CA GLY A 74 6.46 -2.46 7.43
C GLY A 74 5.73 -1.43 8.30
N CYS A 75 5.35 -0.33 7.70
CA CYS A 75 4.60 0.74 8.37
C CYS A 75 3.70 1.41 7.36
N ASP A 76 2.42 1.60 7.69
CA ASP A 76 1.56 2.55 7.00
C ASP A 76 1.76 3.92 7.66
N PHE A 77 2.74 4.67 7.14
CA PHE A 77 3.15 5.96 7.70
C PHE A 77 2.22 7.06 7.26
N HIS A 78 1.43 7.58 8.18
CA HIS A 78 0.53 8.70 7.89
C HIS A 78 1.29 10.03 7.90
N LEU A 79 1.66 10.50 6.71
CA LEU A 79 2.42 11.73 6.54
C LEU A 79 1.59 12.96 6.94
N SER A 80 2.13 13.75 7.84
CA SER A 80 1.58 15.02 8.29
C SER A 80 2.68 16.09 8.33
N TYR A 81 2.29 17.35 8.45
CA TYR A 81 3.24 18.43 8.63
C TYR A 81 4.14 18.23 9.86
N ASP A 82 3.56 17.71 10.94
CA ASP A 82 4.23 17.60 12.25
C ASP A 82 5.27 16.46 12.27
N ASN A 83 5.08 15.36 11.51
CA ASN A 83 5.99 14.21 11.50
C ASN A 83 6.94 14.16 10.29
N MET A 84 6.83 15.11 9.37
CA MET A 84 7.66 15.17 8.15
C MET A 84 9.17 15.23 8.46
N GLN A 85 9.56 15.98 9.49
CA GLN A 85 10.97 16.08 9.88
C GLN A 85 11.49 14.77 10.51
N ASP A 86 10.65 14.06 11.27
CA ASP A 86 11.03 12.78 11.86
C ASP A 86 11.25 11.73 10.78
N VAL A 87 10.33 11.60 9.82
CA VAL A 87 10.50 10.63 8.73
C VAL A 87 11.72 10.93 7.87
N LEU A 88 12.02 12.21 7.61
CA LEU A 88 13.21 12.60 6.85
C LEU A 88 14.50 12.36 7.63
N ALA A 89 14.48 12.43 8.96
CA ALA A 89 15.64 12.12 9.79
C ALA A 89 15.91 10.61 9.88
N ASN A 90 14.86 9.79 9.94
CA ASN A 90 14.95 8.35 10.20
C ASN A 90 14.05 7.50 9.27
N PRO A 91 14.14 7.64 7.94
CA PRO A 91 13.17 7.00 7.03
C PRO A 91 13.22 5.47 7.09
N ALA A 92 14.39 4.87 7.32
CA ALA A 92 14.56 3.43 7.45
C ALA A 92 13.78 2.82 8.63
N ARG A 93 13.42 3.63 9.64
CA ARG A 93 12.57 3.19 10.74
C ARG A 93 11.19 2.74 10.27
N TYR A 94 10.66 3.37 9.23
CA TYR A 94 9.32 3.17 8.71
C TYR A 94 9.28 2.34 7.42
N ALA A 95 10.43 2.03 6.83
CA ALA A 95 10.52 1.21 5.65
C ALA A 95 10.16 -0.26 5.96
N ILE A 96 9.71 -0.98 4.92
CA ILE A 96 9.53 -2.44 4.97
C ILE A 96 10.88 -3.08 5.32
N ASP A 97 10.88 -4.08 6.21
CA ASP A 97 12.08 -4.76 6.67
C ASP A 97 12.97 -5.24 5.53
N GLY A 98 14.25 -4.89 5.61
CA GLY A 98 15.23 -5.25 4.59
C GLY A 98 15.07 -4.55 3.25
N SER A 99 14.15 -3.58 3.15
CA SER A 99 13.79 -2.91 1.91
C SER A 99 14.06 -1.40 1.98
N HIS A 100 14.19 -0.77 0.81
CA HIS A 100 14.23 0.67 0.65
C HIS A 100 12.88 1.29 0.26
N TYR A 101 11.79 0.54 0.39
CA TYR A 101 10.43 1.01 0.13
C TYR A 101 9.69 1.31 1.43
N MET A 102 8.95 2.39 1.44
CA MET A 102 8.19 2.87 2.59
C MET A 102 6.79 3.26 2.17
N LEU A 103 5.77 2.70 2.83
CA LEU A 103 4.38 3.09 2.59
C LEU A 103 4.11 4.46 3.22
N VAL A 104 3.42 5.30 2.46
CA VAL A 104 3.04 6.66 2.89
C VAL A 104 1.56 6.89 2.63
N GLU A 105 0.80 7.00 3.69
CA GLU A 105 -0.60 7.41 3.68
C GLU A 105 -0.73 8.92 3.78
N LEU A 106 -1.66 9.50 3.03
CA LEU A 106 -1.96 10.93 3.07
C LEU A 106 -3.31 11.19 3.71
N SER A 107 -3.38 12.26 4.52
CA SER A 107 -4.60 12.66 5.19
C SER A 107 -5.76 12.92 4.22
N ASN A 108 -6.96 12.44 4.58
CA ASN A 108 -8.19 12.73 3.86
C ASN A 108 -8.67 14.20 3.98
N TYR A 109 -8.06 14.97 4.87
CA TYR A 109 -8.45 16.36 5.15
C TYR A 109 -7.51 17.40 4.55
N SER A 110 -6.24 17.04 4.38
CA SER A 110 -5.24 17.94 3.82
C SER A 110 -4.06 17.16 3.23
N VAL A 111 -3.54 17.64 2.11
CA VAL A 111 -2.24 17.21 1.57
C VAL A 111 -1.29 18.40 1.74
N PRO A 112 -0.25 18.28 2.58
CA PRO A 112 0.71 19.38 2.77
C PRO A 112 1.36 19.80 1.45
N GLN A 113 1.58 21.09 1.24
CA GLN A 113 2.24 21.59 0.02
C GLN A 113 3.66 21.01 -0.16
N GLN A 114 4.32 20.69 0.95
CA GLN A 114 5.66 20.12 0.98
C GLN A 114 5.71 18.60 0.71
N THR A 115 4.56 17.96 0.46
CA THR A 115 4.50 16.50 0.25
C THR A 115 5.39 16.04 -0.89
N THR A 116 5.36 16.73 -2.03
CA THR A 116 6.21 16.41 -3.18
C THR A 116 7.70 16.53 -2.82
N ASP A 117 8.10 17.63 -2.17
CA ASP A 117 9.48 17.82 -1.72
C ASP A 117 9.91 16.74 -0.72
N CYS A 118 8.99 16.32 0.17
CA CYS A 118 9.24 15.24 1.11
C CYS A 118 9.55 13.92 0.38
N PHE A 119 8.79 13.57 -0.65
CA PHE A 119 9.04 12.35 -1.45
C PHE A 119 10.39 12.42 -2.18
N MET A 120 10.74 13.57 -2.74
CA MET A 120 12.06 13.76 -3.36
C MET A 120 13.20 13.61 -2.33
N HIS A 121 13.05 14.21 -1.15
CA HIS A 121 14.04 14.09 -0.08
C HIS A 121 14.15 12.67 0.49
N LEU A 122 13.08 11.86 0.49
CA LEU A 122 13.16 10.42 0.79
C LEU A 122 13.99 9.72 -0.28
N GLY A 123 13.75 10.00 -1.56
CA GLY A 123 14.53 9.49 -2.69
C GLY A 123 16.03 9.81 -2.60
N ASP A 124 16.38 11.05 -2.22
CA ASP A 124 17.78 11.47 -1.96
C ASP A 124 18.45 10.64 -0.84
N ARG A 125 17.65 10.06 0.05
CA ARG A 125 18.11 9.16 1.14
C ARG A 125 18.03 7.68 0.77
N GLY A 126 17.73 7.38 -0.49
CA GLY A 126 17.63 6.02 -0.99
C GLY A 126 16.35 5.30 -0.57
N ILE A 127 15.29 6.03 -0.17
CA ILE A 127 13.98 5.47 0.17
C ILE A 127 12.96 5.84 -0.90
N THR A 128 12.32 4.85 -1.47
CA THR A 128 11.23 5.03 -2.43
C THR A 128 9.89 5.09 -1.69
N ALA A 129 9.17 6.19 -1.84
CA ALA A 129 7.82 6.31 -1.29
C ALA A 129 6.84 5.44 -2.08
N VAL A 130 6.06 4.62 -1.35
CA VAL A 130 4.91 3.88 -1.85
C VAL A 130 3.67 4.61 -1.38
N ILE A 131 3.01 5.35 -2.26
CA ILE A 131 1.82 6.15 -1.93
C ILE A 131 0.63 5.20 -1.85
N THR A 132 0.06 5.06 -0.65
CA THR A 132 -1.01 4.11 -0.38
C THR A 132 -2.38 4.68 -0.77
N HIS A 133 -3.18 3.85 -1.40
CA HIS A 133 -4.61 4.01 -1.73
C HIS A 133 -5.05 5.45 -2.10
N PRO A 134 -4.38 6.13 -3.06
CA PRO A 134 -4.75 7.49 -3.49
C PRO A 134 -6.18 7.56 -4.05
N GLU A 135 -6.71 6.46 -4.56
CA GLU A 135 -8.08 6.34 -5.05
C GLU A 135 -9.13 6.52 -3.93
N ARG A 136 -8.75 6.26 -2.66
CA ARG A 136 -9.62 6.46 -1.51
C ARG A 136 -9.56 7.89 -0.96
N ASN A 137 -8.46 8.59 -1.20
CA ASN A 137 -8.27 9.95 -0.72
C ASN A 137 -9.13 10.95 -1.52
N PRO A 138 -10.05 11.69 -0.86
CA PRO A 138 -10.96 12.60 -1.56
C PRO A 138 -10.24 13.74 -2.28
N ILE A 139 -9.13 14.23 -1.74
CA ILE A 139 -8.34 15.33 -2.33
C ILE A 139 -7.63 14.85 -3.59
N LEU A 140 -7.03 13.67 -3.54
CA LEU A 140 -6.32 13.09 -4.68
C LEU A 140 -7.28 12.67 -5.81
N ARG A 141 -8.49 12.24 -5.47
CA ARG A 141 -9.52 11.99 -6.50
C ARG A 141 -9.94 13.26 -7.25
N GLU A 142 -9.94 14.40 -6.58
CA GLU A 142 -10.22 15.70 -7.23
C GLU A 142 -9.01 16.25 -7.98
N SER A 143 -7.81 15.80 -7.65
CA SER A 143 -6.55 16.22 -8.25
C SER A 143 -5.67 15.03 -8.64
N PRO A 144 -6.16 14.09 -9.48
CA PRO A 144 -5.46 12.85 -9.81
C PRO A 144 -4.14 13.10 -10.55
N GLN A 145 -3.95 14.29 -11.14
CA GLN A 145 -2.69 14.71 -11.76
C GLN A 145 -1.50 14.68 -10.80
N LEU A 146 -1.73 14.97 -9.50
CA LEU A 146 -0.68 14.87 -8.50
C LEU A 146 -0.16 13.44 -8.35
N VAL A 147 -1.05 12.45 -8.41
CA VAL A 147 -0.66 11.03 -8.33
C VAL A 147 0.18 10.64 -9.54
N LEU A 148 -0.20 11.12 -10.74
CA LEU A 148 0.56 10.87 -11.97
C LEU A 148 1.95 11.55 -11.92
N GLU A 149 2.01 12.78 -11.43
CA GLU A 149 3.28 13.52 -11.26
C GLU A 149 4.22 12.79 -10.29
N TRP A 150 3.71 12.26 -9.18
CA TRP A 150 4.50 11.47 -8.23
C TRP A 150 4.97 10.14 -8.83
N ALA A 151 4.11 9.45 -9.58
CA ALA A 151 4.50 8.23 -10.31
C ALA A 151 5.61 8.51 -11.33
N GLU A 152 5.51 9.60 -12.09
CA GLU A 152 6.55 10.02 -13.04
C GLU A 152 7.87 10.39 -12.35
N GLN A 153 7.80 10.95 -11.14
CA GLN A 153 8.96 11.26 -10.31
C GLN A 153 9.59 10.05 -9.61
N GLY A 154 9.04 8.86 -9.80
CA GLY A 154 9.59 7.61 -9.28
C GLY A 154 8.96 7.10 -7.99
N CYS A 155 7.87 7.72 -7.51
CA CYS A 155 7.07 7.12 -6.45
C CYS A 155 6.33 5.87 -6.95
N VAL A 156 6.15 4.91 -6.07
CA VAL A 156 5.31 3.73 -6.31
C VAL A 156 3.88 4.05 -5.90
N ILE A 157 2.90 3.72 -6.72
CA ILE A 157 1.49 3.92 -6.42
C ILE A 157 0.86 2.57 -6.09
N GLN A 158 0.34 2.44 -4.88
CA GLN A 158 -0.39 1.26 -4.41
C GLN A 158 -1.89 1.57 -4.38
N VAL A 159 -2.69 0.77 -5.06
CA VAL A 159 -4.15 0.80 -5.04
C VAL A 159 -4.68 -0.33 -4.16
N THR A 160 -5.72 -0.05 -3.35
CA THR A 160 -6.41 -1.09 -2.57
C THR A 160 -7.21 -1.99 -3.49
N GLY A 161 -6.94 -3.31 -3.44
CA GLY A 161 -7.60 -4.27 -4.33
C GLY A 161 -9.13 -4.23 -4.27
N SER A 162 -9.70 -4.12 -3.07
CA SER A 162 -11.16 -4.01 -2.87
C SER A 162 -11.80 -2.74 -3.44
N ALA A 163 -10.99 -1.74 -3.84
CA ALA A 163 -11.48 -0.58 -4.56
C ALA A 163 -11.95 -0.96 -5.99
N LEU A 164 -11.22 -1.84 -6.66
CA LEU A 164 -11.57 -2.32 -8.00
C LEU A 164 -12.86 -3.15 -8.00
N THR A 165 -13.11 -3.92 -6.93
CA THR A 165 -14.32 -4.72 -6.78
C THR A 165 -15.54 -3.95 -6.26
N GLY A 166 -15.38 -2.63 -5.98
CA GLY A 166 -16.46 -1.73 -5.61
C GLY A 166 -16.81 -1.67 -4.12
N PHE A 167 -16.06 -2.31 -3.24
CA PHE A 167 -16.30 -2.29 -1.79
C PHE A 167 -16.38 -0.85 -1.20
N TRP A 168 -15.58 0.07 -1.73
CA TRP A 168 -15.50 1.47 -1.29
C TRP A 168 -16.49 2.40 -2.01
N GLY A 169 -17.37 1.84 -2.84
CA GLY A 169 -18.36 2.57 -3.62
C GLY A 169 -17.85 3.03 -4.99
N GLU A 170 -18.78 3.42 -5.83
CA GLU A 170 -18.57 3.65 -7.27
C GLU A 170 -17.53 4.76 -7.57
N ARG A 171 -17.48 5.83 -6.75
CA ARG A 171 -16.52 6.92 -6.96
C ARG A 171 -15.07 6.44 -6.77
N VAL A 172 -14.83 5.62 -5.75
CA VAL A 172 -13.51 5.05 -5.46
C VAL A 172 -13.13 4.02 -6.53
N ARG A 173 -14.09 3.16 -6.94
CA ARG A 173 -13.87 2.20 -8.01
C ARG A 173 -13.45 2.88 -9.31
N ARG A 174 -14.15 3.93 -9.73
CA ARG A 174 -13.80 4.69 -10.94
C ARG A 174 -12.42 5.35 -10.83
N ALA A 175 -12.05 5.85 -9.65
CA ALA A 175 -10.72 6.43 -9.46
C ALA A 175 -9.62 5.36 -9.56
N ALA A 176 -9.82 4.17 -8.98
CA ALA A 176 -8.90 3.04 -9.11
C ALA A 176 -8.75 2.58 -10.56
N GLN A 177 -9.86 2.40 -11.28
CA GLN A 177 -9.87 2.06 -12.71
C GLN A 177 -9.17 3.12 -13.54
N TRP A 178 -9.44 4.39 -13.29
CA TRP A 178 -8.81 5.49 -13.98
C TRP A 178 -7.29 5.50 -13.81
N LEU A 179 -6.78 5.25 -12.60
CA LEU A 179 -5.34 5.15 -12.35
C LEU A 179 -4.69 3.98 -13.12
N LEU A 180 -5.37 2.82 -13.22
CA LEU A 180 -4.91 1.69 -14.03
C LEU A 180 -4.88 2.04 -15.53
N GLU A 181 -5.95 2.65 -16.06
CA GLU A 181 -6.08 3.06 -17.46
C GLU A 181 -5.04 4.14 -17.86
N HIS A 182 -4.43 4.81 -16.88
CA HIS A 182 -3.43 5.86 -17.11
C HIS A 182 -2.01 5.43 -16.72
N ASP A 183 -1.76 4.14 -16.66
CA ASP A 183 -0.43 3.58 -16.36
C ASP A 183 0.21 4.14 -15.07
N ALA A 184 -0.62 4.37 -14.04
CA ALA A 184 -0.17 4.99 -12.79
C ALA A 184 -0.11 4.00 -11.61
N VAL A 185 -0.54 2.74 -11.78
CA VAL A 185 -0.56 1.76 -10.69
C VAL A 185 0.61 0.82 -10.81
N HIS A 186 1.31 0.62 -9.70
CA HIS A 186 2.50 -0.23 -9.61
C HIS A 186 2.25 -1.48 -8.76
N VAL A 187 1.34 -1.41 -7.78
CA VAL A 187 1.03 -2.51 -6.85
C VAL A 187 -0.44 -2.48 -6.46
N LEU A 188 -1.05 -3.67 -6.37
CA LEU A 188 -2.30 -3.89 -5.66
C LEU A 188 -1.99 -4.53 -4.30
N ALA A 189 -2.64 -4.07 -3.23
CA ALA A 189 -2.52 -4.62 -1.90
C ALA A 189 -3.90 -4.71 -1.24
N THR A 190 -4.03 -5.52 -0.18
CA THR A 190 -5.35 -5.74 0.43
C THR A 190 -5.79 -4.60 1.32
N ASP A 191 -4.88 -4.01 2.06
CA ASP A 191 -5.17 -3.13 3.18
C ASP A 191 -6.17 -3.79 4.16
N ALA A 192 -5.92 -5.08 4.44
CA ALA A 192 -6.81 -5.94 5.22
C ALA A 192 -6.79 -5.59 6.69
N HIS A 193 -7.98 -5.62 7.34
CA HIS A 193 -8.14 -5.27 8.75
C HIS A 193 -8.89 -6.32 9.56
N ASP A 194 -9.64 -7.18 8.88
CA ASP A 194 -10.48 -8.18 9.52
C ASP A 194 -10.77 -9.37 8.59
N THR A 195 -11.56 -10.33 9.04
CA THR A 195 -11.96 -11.53 8.29
C THR A 195 -13.35 -11.46 7.65
N GLU A 196 -14.02 -10.30 7.72
CA GLU A 196 -15.42 -10.17 7.30
C GLU A 196 -15.63 -9.14 6.21
N LYS A 197 -15.02 -7.95 6.34
CA LYS A 197 -15.23 -6.79 5.46
C LYS A 197 -13.97 -6.40 4.70
N ARG A 198 -12.90 -6.07 5.43
CA ARG A 198 -11.60 -5.72 4.85
C ARG A 198 -10.70 -6.95 4.90
N ILE A 199 -11.05 -7.95 4.08
CA ILE A 199 -10.43 -9.27 4.09
C ILE A 199 -9.11 -9.30 3.32
N PRO A 200 -8.15 -10.15 3.69
CA PRO A 200 -6.87 -10.32 3.01
C PRO A 200 -6.99 -11.22 1.76
N VAL A 201 -7.69 -10.72 0.73
CA VAL A 201 -7.92 -11.42 -0.54
C VAL A 201 -7.49 -10.53 -1.70
N LEU A 202 -6.56 -10.99 -2.52
CA LEU A 202 -6.02 -10.29 -3.71
C LEU A 202 -6.49 -10.90 -5.03
N SER A 203 -6.86 -12.17 -5.07
CA SER A 203 -7.22 -12.88 -6.31
C SER A 203 -8.33 -12.15 -7.09
N THR A 204 -9.39 -11.75 -6.39
CA THR A 204 -10.51 -11.01 -7.01
C THR A 204 -10.12 -9.63 -7.54
N ALA A 205 -9.17 -8.98 -6.86
CA ALA A 205 -8.65 -7.68 -7.31
C ALA A 205 -7.73 -7.83 -8.52
N ARG A 206 -6.90 -8.88 -8.53
CA ARG A 206 -6.07 -9.27 -9.66
C ARG A 206 -6.92 -9.52 -10.90
N ASP A 207 -8.00 -10.29 -10.78
CA ASP A 207 -8.91 -10.59 -11.89
C ASP A 207 -9.60 -9.33 -12.40
N ALA A 208 -10.08 -8.45 -11.51
CA ALA A 208 -10.65 -7.17 -11.89
C ALA A 208 -9.64 -6.24 -12.59
N ALA A 209 -8.38 -6.27 -12.21
CA ALA A 209 -7.31 -5.53 -12.89
C ALA A 209 -7.02 -6.13 -14.27
N ALA A 210 -7.03 -7.46 -14.42
CA ALA A 210 -6.79 -8.15 -15.68
C ALA A 210 -7.81 -7.77 -16.76
N GLU A 211 -9.07 -7.52 -16.38
CA GLU A 211 -10.10 -7.02 -17.30
C GLU A 211 -9.79 -5.61 -17.87
N ILE A 212 -8.96 -4.82 -17.16
CA ILE A 212 -8.63 -3.44 -17.53
C ILE A 212 -7.28 -3.36 -18.26
N CYS A 213 -6.23 -3.97 -17.68
CA CYS A 213 -4.85 -3.82 -18.16
C CYS A 213 -4.22 -5.12 -18.69
N GLY A 214 -4.99 -6.22 -18.73
CA GLY A 214 -4.50 -7.53 -19.19
C GLY A 214 -3.81 -8.34 -18.10
N GLU A 215 -3.74 -9.66 -18.35
CA GLU A 215 -3.24 -10.67 -17.40
C GLU A 215 -1.81 -10.39 -16.93
N GLU A 216 -0.89 -10.12 -17.87
CA GLU A 216 0.53 -9.91 -17.59
C GLU A 216 0.76 -8.72 -16.63
N VAL A 217 0.05 -7.62 -16.86
CA VAL A 217 0.12 -6.44 -15.99
C VAL A 217 -0.51 -6.74 -14.64
N ALA A 218 -1.69 -7.36 -14.61
CA ALA A 218 -2.37 -7.71 -13.36
C ALA A 218 -1.50 -8.64 -12.48
N ASP A 219 -0.83 -9.63 -13.06
CA ASP A 219 0.12 -10.50 -12.36
C ASP A 219 1.31 -9.69 -11.82
N ALA A 220 1.85 -8.77 -12.61
CA ALA A 220 2.94 -7.92 -12.16
C ALA A 220 2.56 -7.09 -10.92
N LEU A 221 1.30 -6.60 -10.84
CA LEU A 221 0.81 -5.78 -9.72
C LEU A 221 0.65 -6.54 -8.41
N VAL A 222 0.47 -7.87 -8.44
CA VAL A 222 0.25 -8.70 -7.22
C VAL A 222 1.37 -9.72 -6.97
N GLU A 223 2.30 -9.89 -7.90
CA GLU A 223 3.39 -10.86 -7.79
C GLU A 223 4.77 -10.21 -7.98
N ALA A 224 5.11 -9.82 -9.22
CA ALA A 224 6.47 -9.42 -9.55
C ALA A 224 6.89 -8.10 -8.85
N ASN A 225 6.04 -7.09 -8.88
CA ASN A 225 6.34 -5.80 -8.26
C ASN A 225 6.36 -5.86 -6.73
N PRO A 226 5.32 -6.40 -6.04
CA PRO A 226 5.40 -6.49 -4.58
C PRO A 226 6.49 -7.45 -4.10
N ALA A 227 6.83 -8.50 -4.85
CA ALA A 227 8.01 -9.33 -4.56
C ALA A 227 9.32 -8.54 -4.67
N ALA A 228 9.46 -7.67 -5.67
CA ALA A 228 10.62 -6.78 -5.79
C ALA A 228 10.71 -5.81 -4.60
N ILE A 229 9.58 -5.25 -4.16
CA ILE A 229 9.52 -4.35 -2.99
C ILE A 229 10.06 -5.01 -1.74
N VAL A 230 9.56 -6.19 -1.37
CA VAL A 230 10.00 -6.90 -0.15
C VAL A 230 11.44 -7.41 -0.23
N ASN A 231 11.98 -7.57 -1.44
CA ASN A 231 13.37 -7.97 -1.67
C ASN A 231 14.31 -6.78 -1.95
N SER A 232 13.84 -5.55 -1.78
CA SER A 232 14.63 -4.33 -2.03
C SER A 232 15.23 -4.27 -3.44
N GLN A 233 14.43 -4.66 -4.45
CA GLN A 233 14.82 -4.66 -5.86
C GLN A 233 14.04 -3.60 -6.64
N PRO A 234 14.57 -3.10 -7.77
CA PRO A 234 13.79 -2.28 -8.69
C PRO A 234 12.57 -3.03 -9.21
N LEU A 235 11.45 -2.33 -9.41
CA LEU A 235 10.23 -2.94 -9.91
C LEU A 235 10.41 -3.43 -11.35
N PRO A 236 10.09 -4.71 -11.65
CA PRO A 236 10.15 -5.25 -13.02
C PRO A 236 9.17 -4.56 -13.97
N TYR A 237 7.98 -4.18 -13.47
CA TYR A 237 6.97 -3.41 -14.18
C TYR A 237 6.86 -2.02 -13.53
N PHE A 238 7.32 -1.01 -14.25
CA PHE A 238 7.25 0.39 -13.80
C PHE A 238 6.68 1.26 -14.91
N PRO A 239 5.34 1.29 -15.05
CA PRO A 239 4.69 2.14 -16.03
C PRO A 239 4.92 3.61 -15.65
N ARG A 240 4.99 4.47 -16.66
CA ARG A 240 5.10 5.91 -16.46
C ARG A 240 3.94 6.60 -17.15
N PRO A 241 3.07 7.26 -16.39
CA PRO A 241 1.94 7.96 -16.97
C PRO A 241 2.42 9.08 -17.90
N VAL A 242 1.76 9.25 -19.05
CA VAL A 242 2.06 10.34 -19.97
C VAL A 242 1.34 11.60 -19.51
N LEU A 243 2.07 12.53 -18.92
CA LEU A 243 1.54 13.86 -18.56
C LEU A 243 1.33 14.69 -19.84
N GLY A 244 0.11 14.94 -20.22
CA GLY A 244 -0.09 15.86 -21.34
C GLY A 244 -1.44 15.87 -22.05
N ASN A 245 -2.30 14.91 -21.87
CA ASN A 245 -3.59 14.82 -22.56
C ASN A 245 -4.81 14.68 -21.66
N TYR A 246 -4.71 15.04 -20.39
CA TYR A 246 -5.82 14.86 -19.46
C TYR A 246 -6.87 15.96 -19.65
N ARG A 247 -7.93 15.63 -20.39
CA ARG A 247 -9.18 16.36 -20.28
C ARG A 247 -9.73 16.12 -18.87
N LYS A 248 -10.10 17.21 -18.16
CA LYS A 248 -10.80 17.13 -16.88
C LYS A 248 -11.86 16.05 -16.96
N THR A 249 -11.86 15.12 -15.98
CA THR A 249 -12.87 14.08 -15.85
C THR A 249 -14.27 14.68 -15.99
N PRO A 250 -15.13 14.17 -16.85
CA PRO A 250 -16.52 14.63 -16.90
C PRO A 250 -17.23 14.18 -15.62
N GLY A 251 -17.61 15.09 -14.79
CA GLY A 251 -18.56 14.90 -13.70
C GLY A 251 -17.95 14.66 -12.32
N ALA A 252 -17.49 15.72 -11.66
CA ALA A 252 -17.50 15.82 -10.22
C ALA A 252 -18.94 15.98 -9.71
#